data_7f2da4fd1c2b689070d152acd8553d16
#
_entry.id   7f2da4fd1c2b689070d152acd8553d16
#
_cell.length_a   1.000
_cell.length_b   1.000
_cell.length_c   1.000
_cell.angle_alpha   90.00
_cell.angle_beta   90.00
_cell.angle_gamma   90.00
#
_symmetry.space_group_name_H-M   'P 1'
#
loop_
_entity.id
_entity.type
_entity.pdbx_description
1 polymer ?
#
loop_
_entity_poly.entity_id
_entity_poly.type
_entity_poly.pdbx_seq_one_letter_code
_entity_poly.pdbx_strand_id
1 'polypeptide(L)'
;MKYIILGLAIVLTACSTPVPVSQRFPDVPKALIERCDSLRKIEGDKVAITEMLKVVVQNYGMYYECAAKVDGWNDWYLEQKRIYESVK
;
A
#
# COMPACT_ATOMS: atom_id res chain seq x y z
N MET A 1 -32.13 -47.19 -1.72
CA MET A 1 -30.84 -46.92 -1.14
C MET A 1 -29.76 -46.65 -2.17
N LYS A 2 -29.67 -47.41 -3.24
CA LYS A 2 -28.68 -47.21 -4.33
C LYS A 2 -28.69 -45.82 -4.93
N TYR A 3 -29.86 -45.26 -5.16
CA TYR A 3 -30.02 -43.96 -5.82
C TYR A 3 -29.70 -42.78 -4.89
N ILE A 4 -29.92 -43.00 -3.59
CA ILE A 4 -29.64 -41.96 -2.57
C ILE A 4 -28.11 -41.77 -2.43
N ILE A 5 -27.35 -42.87 -2.44
CA ILE A 5 -25.88 -42.83 -2.36
C ILE A 5 -25.30 -42.16 -3.58
N LEU A 6 -25.82 -42.46 -4.78
CA LEU A 6 -25.38 -41.86 -6.03
C LEU A 6 -25.64 -40.34 -6.05
N GLY A 7 -26.80 -39.89 -5.59
CA GLY A 7 -27.15 -38.50 -5.48
C GLY A 7 -26.24 -37.74 -4.50
N LEU A 8 -25.90 -38.35 -3.38
CA LEU A 8 -25.01 -37.76 -2.39
C LEU A 8 -23.59 -37.60 -2.94
N ALA A 9 -23.10 -38.58 -3.68
CA ALA A 9 -21.78 -38.51 -4.31
C ALA A 9 -21.68 -37.37 -5.33
N ILE A 10 -22.73 -37.13 -6.10
CA ILE A 10 -22.77 -36.02 -7.07
C ILE A 10 -22.71 -34.67 -6.37
N VAL A 11 -23.44 -34.51 -5.26
CA VAL A 11 -23.45 -33.28 -4.49
C VAL A 11 -22.07 -32.97 -3.90
N LEU A 12 -21.37 -33.98 -3.39
CA LEU A 12 -20.03 -33.84 -2.84
C LEU A 12 -19.00 -33.46 -3.92
N THR A 13 -19.14 -33.99 -5.13
CA THR A 13 -18.27 -33.66 -6.25
C THR A 13 -18.43 -32.21 -6.68
N ALA A 14 -19.67 -31.70 -6.65
CA ALA A 14 -19.94 -30.30 -7.01
C ALA A 14 -19.28 -29.31 -6.06
N CYS A 15 -19.14 -29.65 -4.77
CA CYS A 15 -18.50 -28.80 -3.79
C CYS A 15 -16.97 -28.73 -3.91
N SER A 16 -16.37 -29.66 -4.62
CA SER A 16 -14.91 -29.73 -4.77
C SER A 16 -14.35 -28.98 -6.00
N THR A 17 -15.21 -28.31 -6.76
CA THR A 17 -14.79 -27.54 -7.92
C THR A 17 -14.00 -26.31 -7.46
N PRO A 18 -12.71 -26.18 -7.86
CA PRO A 18 -11.91 -25.03 -7.46
C PRO A 18 -12.42 -23.76 -8.15
N VAL A 19 -12.62 -22.72 -7.35
CA VAL A 19 -12.97 -21.40 -7.85
C VAL A 19 -11.67 -20.73 -8.33
N PRO A 20 -11.57 -20.32 -9.61
CA PRO A 20 -10.38 -19.62 -10.08
C PRO A 20 -10.23 -18.29 -9.36
N VAL A 21 -9.13 -18.16 -8.62
CA VAL A 21 -8.79 -16.92 -7.95
C VAL A 21 -8.03 -16.04 -8.94
N SER A 22 -8.64 -14.94 -9.33
CA SER A 22 -7.99 -13.98 -10.21
C SER A 22 -6.88 -13.29 -9.42
N GLN A 23 -5.64 -13.53 -9.82
CA GLN A 23 -4.49 -12.86 -9.22
C GLN A 23 -4.39 -11.46 -9.79
N ARG A 24 -4.90 -10.50 -9.04
CA ARG A 24 -4.74 -9.10 -9.36
C ARG A 24 -3.58 -8.54 -8.55
N PHE A 25 -2.78 -7.71 -9.18
CA PHE A 25 -1.81 -6.94 -8.44
C PHE A 25 -2.56 -6.02 -7.46
N PRO A 26 -2.20 -6.02 -6.17
CA PRO A 26 -2.95 -5.21 -5.20
C PRO A 26 -2.80 -3.72 -5.51
N ASP A 27 -3.91 -3.00 -5.36
CA ASP A 27 -3.91 -1.55 -5.54
C ASP A 27 -3.20 -0.88 -4.36
N VAL A 28 -2.31 0.03 -4.68
CA VAL A 28 -1.59 0.80 -3.67
C VAL A 28 -2.47 1.93 -3.16
N PRO A 29 -2.51 2.18 -1.85
CA PRO A 29 -3.23 3.33 -1.33
C PRO A 29 -2.78 4.63 -2.00
N LYS A 30 -3.73 5.45 -2.42
CA LYS A 30 -3.47 6.67 -3.18
C LYS A 30 -2.49 7.61 -2.47
N ALA A 31 -2.60 7.72 -1.15
CA ALA A 31 -1.72 8.58 -0.36
C ALA A 31 -0.24 8.18 -0.47
N LEU A 32 0.06 6.90 -0.73
CA LEU A 32 1.42 6.41 -0.85
C LEU A 32 2.04 6.65 -2.22
N ILE A 33 1.22 6.77 -3.28
CA ILE A 33 1.72 6.98 -4.63
C ILE A 33 1.88 8.45 -5.00
N GLU A 34 1.39 9.34 -4.17
CA GLU A 34 1.61 10.77 -4.36
C GLU A 34 3.07 11.10 -4.14
N ARG A 35 3.62 11.88 -5.07
CA ARG A 35 5.01 12.30 -4.96
C ARG A 35 5.19 13.30 -3.83
N CYS A 36 6.38 13.30 -3.25
CA CYS A 36 6.74 14.30 -2.25
C CYS A 36 6.89 15.66 -2.92
N ASP A 37 6.47 16.70 -2.21
CA ASP A 37 6.67 18.06 -2.67
C ASP A 37 8.14 18.42 -2.64
N SER A 38 8.56 19.26 -3.58
CA SER A 38 9.94 19.77 -3.60
C SER A 38 10.15 20.73 -2.44
N LEU A 39 11.33 20.64 -1.85
CA LEU A 39 11.71 21.57 -0.80
C LEU A 39 11.79 23.00 -1.33
N ARG A 40 11.41 23.95 -0.51
CA ARG A 40 11.48 25.37 -0.88
C ARG A 40 12.93 25.82 -0.91
N LYS A 41 13.26 26.59 -1.93
CA LYS A 41 14.58 27.17 -2.06
C LYS A 41 14.60 28.58 -1.47
N ILE A 42 15.72 28.94 -0.89
CA ILE A 42 15.96 30.30 -0.46
C ILE A 42 16.51 31.04 -1.67
N GLU A 43 15.76 32.05 -2.13
CA GLU A 43 16.13 32.85 -3.29
C GLU A 43 16.60 34.23 -2.83
N GLY A 44 17.63 34.76 -3.51
CA GLY A 44 18.17 36.08 -3.25
C GLY A 44 19.49 36.07 -2.50
N ASP A 45 20.26 37.13 -2.67
CA ASP A 45 21.59 37.28 -2.05
C ASP A 45 21.52 37.72 -0.58
N LYS A 46 20.43 38.35 -0.20
CA LYS A 46 20.21 38.81 1.17
C LYS A 46 18.82 38.42 1.64
N VAL A 47 18.77 37.46 2.52
CA VAL A 47 17.51 36.97 3.07
C VAL A 47 17.50 37.22 4.57
N ALA A 48 16.40 37.77 5.10
CA ALA A 48 16.24 37.94 6.52
C ALA A 48 16.25 36.61 7.26
N ILE A 49 16.81 36.58 8.45
CA ILE A 49 16.88 35.36 9.28
C ILE A 49 15.48 34.79 9.51
N THR A 50 14.47 35.63 9.72
CA THR A 50 13.09 35.19 9.93
C THR A 50 12.55 34.46 8.70
N GLU A 51 12.85 34.91 7.48
CA GLU A 51 12.45 34.25 6.25
C GLU A 51 13.15 32.91 6.08
N MET A 52 14.44 32.89 6.39
CA MET A 52 15.23 31.67 6.36
C MET A 52 14.66 30.62 7.32
N LEU A 53 14.33 31.03 8.53
CA LEU A 53 13.74 30.12 9.52
C LEU A 53 12.40 29.56 9.08
N LYS A 54 11.55 30.37 8.44
CA LYS A 54 10.28 29.90 7.89
C LYS A 54 10.49 28.81 6.85
N VAL A 55 11.43 29.01 5.92
CA VAL A 55 11.74 28.02 4.89
C VAL A 55 12.26 26.72 5.51
N VAL A 56 13.15 26.84 6.50
CA VAL A 56 13.71 25.67 7.18
C VAL A 56 12.60 24.88 7.88
N VAL A 57 11.72 25.55 8.63
CA VAL A 57 10.61 24.89 9.33
C VAL A 57 9.66 24.19 8.33
N GLN A 58 9.32 24.87 7.23
CA GLN A 58 8.48 24.30 6.20
C GLN A 58 9.13 23.08 5.54
N ASN A 59 10.43 23.16 5.25
CA ASN A 59 11.16 22.06 4.66
C ASN A 59 11.26 20.87 5.61
N TYR A 60 11.45 21.09 6.90
CA TYR A 60 11.39 20.01 7.89
C TYR A 60 10.04 19.31 7.88
N GLY A 61 8.95 20.10 7.83
CA GLY A 61 7.60 19.55 7.76
C GLY A 61 7.41 18.69 6.51
N MET A 62 7.85 19.18 5.35
CA MET A 62 7.78 18.44 4.09
C MET A 62 8.60 17.16 4.14
N TYR A 63 9.76 17.21 4.75
CA TYR A 63 10.60 16.03 4.90
C TYR A 63 9.89 14.96 5.74
N TYR A 64 9.32 15.34 6.89
CA TYR A 64 8.63 14.39 7.75
C TYR A 64 7.40 13.78 7.08
N GLU A 65 6.66 14.57 6.31
CA GLU A 65 5.54 14.04 5.51
C GLU A 65 6.02 13.02 4.49
N CYS A 66 7.12 13.32 3.81
CA CYS A 66 7.70 12.41 2.84
C CYS A 66 8.23 11.14 3.50
N ALA A 67 8.90 11.27 4.65
CA ALA A 67 9.39 10.13 5.41
C ALA A 67 8.25 9.23 5.86
N ALA A 68 7.12 9.81 6.28
CA ALA A 68 5.94 9.05 6.65
C ALA A 68 5.38 8.24 5.46
N LYS A 69 5.43 8.80 4.25
CA LYS A 69 5.02 8.07 3.03
C LYS A 69 5.93 6.88 2.77
N VAL A 70 7.23 7.05 2.93
CA VAL A 70 8.20 5.94 2.74
C VAL A 70 7.96 4.85 3.77
N ASP A 71 7.75 5.22 5.03
CA ASP A 71 7.42 4.28 6.08
C ASP A 71 6.11 3.55 5.76
N GLY A 72 5.11 4.28 5.29
CA GLY A 72 3.84 3.71 4.86
C GLY A 72 4.00 2.70 3.72
N TRP A 73 4.87 3.00 2.74
CA TRP A 73 5.20 2.08 1.67
C TRP A 73 5.82 0.79 2.19
N ASN A 74 6.78 0.92 3.10
CA ASN A 74 7.46 -0.23 3.68
C ASN A 74 6.48 -1.10 4.46
N ASP A 75 5.62 -0.50 5.28
CA ASP A 75 4.61 -1.22 6.04
C ASP A 75 3.61 -1.93 5.12
N TRP A 76 3.14 -1.24 4.09
CA TRP A 76 2.22 -1.79 3.10
C TRP A 76 2.85 -2.99 2.38
N TYR A 77 4.09 -2.82 1.92
CA TYR A 77 4.82 -3.87 1.22
C TYR A 77 5.00 -5.12 2.11
N LEU A 78 5.44 -4.93 3.33
CA LEU A 78 5.66 -6.03 4.27
C LEU A 78 4.35 -6.76 4.58
N GLU A 79 3.26 -6.03 4.74
CA GLU A 79 1.95 -6.63 4.98
C GLU A 79 1.45 -7.42 3.78
N GLN A 80 1.59 -6.88 2.57
CA GLN A 80 1.21 -7.58 1.36
C GLN A 80 2.05 -8.86 1.16
N LYS A 81 3.33 -8.76 1.43
CA LYS A 81 4.22 -9.92 1.36
C LYS A 81 3.82 -10.99 2.37
N ARG A 82 3.51 -10.60 3.59
CA ARG A 82 3.03 -11.52 4.64
C ARG A 82 1.76 -12.24 4.21
N ILE A 83 0.80 -11.50 3.67
CA ILE A 83 -0.46 -12.07 3.19
C ILE A 83 -0.20 -13.05 2.06
N TYR A 84 0.61 -12.66 1.10
CA TYR A 84 0.94 -13.52 -0.04
C TYR A 84 1.61 -14.83 0.40
N GLU A 85 2.58 -14.75 1.30
CA GLU A 85 3.28 -15.92 1.80
C GLU A 85 2.39 -16.82 2.66
N SER A 86 1.38 -16.26 3.33
CA SER A 86 0.47 -17.04 4.16
C SER A 86 -0.51 -17.91 3.36
N VAL A 87 -0.71 -17.58 2.09
CA VAL A 87 -1.66 -18.30 1.20
C VAL A 87 -1.04 -19.55 0.58
N LYS A 88 0.25 -19.75 0.70
CA LYS A 88 0.94 -20.93 0.13
C LYS A 88 0.56 -22.23 0.83
#